data_e4b356309718f4b07b090037ffbb2183
#
_entry.id   e4b356309718f4b07b090037ffbb2183
#
_cell.length_a   1.000
_cell.length_b   1.000
_cell.length_c   1.000
_cell.angle_alpha   90.00
_cell.angle_beta   90.00
_cell.angle_gamma   90.00
#
_symmetry.space_group_name_H-M   'P 1'
#
loop_
_entity.id
_entity.type
_entity.pdbx_description
1 polymer ?
#
loop_
_entity_poly.entity_id
_entity_poly.type
_entity_poly.pdbx_seq_one_letter_code
_entity_poly.pdbx_strand_id
1 'polypeptide(L)'
;MDVLLKRKTKMAVVACIVLTGLATGGIWFYRNEVRASTRQSLCVHNLKYVAMGLEGYAKEHDGRFPERLAALWPGYIAYLQDLICPEIQAVCMRKYGVPHPYPNNPDPDTIERLSSYAYIPGYTISDPADTVIAYEKVDNHRGRGRSLLYLDGHGAWEPPENWRNQPPNKTLPPGF
;
A
#
# COMPACT_ATOMS: atom_id res chain seq x y z
N MET A 1 23.95 -20.26 -55.14
CA MET A 1 24.61 -19.56 -54.00
C MET A 1 23.68 -18.51 -53.38
N ASP A 2 22.94 -17.73 -54.14
CA ASP A 2 22.01 -16.65 -53.67
C ASP A 2 20.84 -17.08 -52.76
N VAL A 3 20.24 -18.23 -53.04
CA VAL A 3 19.04 -18.68 -52.27
C VAL A 3 19.41 -19.05 -50.85
N LEU A 4 20.54 -19.68 -50.63
CA LEU A 4 21.03 -20.04 -49.29
C LEU A 4 21.42 -18.79 -48.47
N LEU A 5 22.02 -17.80 -49.13
CA LEU A 5 22.40 -16.55 -48.47
C LEU A 5 21.15 -15.76 -48.05
N LYS A 6 20.16 -15.63 -48.89
CA LYS A 6 18.87 -15.00 -48.58
C LYS A 6 18.12 -15.71 -47.46
N ARG A 7 18.21 -17.05 -47.37
CA ARG A 7 17.59 -17.82 -46.27
C ARG A 7 18.28 -17.57 -44.93
N LYS A 8 19.62 -17.54 -44.90
CA LYS A 8 20.42 -17.24 -43.69
C LYS A 8 20.15 -15.84 -43.20
N THR A 9 20.07 -14.84 -44.09
CA THR A 9 19.75 -13.45 -43.72
C THR A 9 18.33 -13.32 -43.14
N LYS A 10 17.34 -13.97 -43.72
CA LYS A 10 15.99 -13.98 -43.15
C LYS A 10 15.94 -14.62 -41.76
N MET A 11 16.62 -15.74 -41.56
CA MET A 11 16.72 -16.39 -40.25
C MET A 11 17.40 -15.50 -39.20
N ALA A 12 18.48 -14.82 -39.58
CA ALA A 12 19.18 -13.89 -38.68
C ALA A 12 18.29 -12.71 -38.27
N VAL A 13 17.54 -12.14 -39.23
CA VAL A 13 16.59 -11.04 -38.94
C VAL A 13 15.48 -11.51 -38.00
N VAL A 14 14.90 -12.67 -38.25
CA VAL A 14 13.87 -13.24 -37.35
C VAL A 14 14.45 -13.49 -35.96
N ALA A 15 15.63 -14.05 -35.86
CA ALA A 15 16.30 -14.28 -34.57
C ALA A 15 16.54 -12.96 -33.82
N CYS A 16 17.01 -11.91 -34.48
CA CYS A 16 17.17 -10.59 -33.89
C CYS A 16 15.85 -10.00 -33.38
N ILE A 17 14.76 -10.10 -34.13
CA ILE A 17 13.44 -9.62 -33.72
C ILE A 17 12.95 -10.38 -32.48
N VAL A 18 13.12 -11.70 -32.45
CA VAL A 18 12.72 -12.52 -31.28
C VAL A 18 13.55 -12.16 -30.06
N LEU A 19 14.87 -12.04 -30.19
CA LEU A 19 15.75 -11.69 -29.09
C LEU A 19 15.47 -10.28 -28.54
N THR A 20 15.24 -9.30 -29.40
CA THR A 20 14.86 -7.95 -28.98
C THR A 20 13.49 -7.93 -28.29
N GLY A 21 12.52 -8.70 -28.80
CA GLY A 21 11.20 -8.86 -28.18
C GLY A 21 11.30 -9.49 -26.77
N LEU A 22 12.10 -10.54 -26.62
CA LEU A 22 12.32 -11.17 -25.30
C LEU A 22 13.05 -10.23 -24.34
N ALA A 23 14.07 -9.50 -24.80
CA ALA A 23 14.80 -8.56 -23.97
C ALA A 23 13.90 -7.39 -23.51
N THR A 24 13.13 -6.79 -24.42
CA THR A 24 12.22 -5.70 -24.06
C THR A 24 11.08 -6.18 -23.16
N GLY A 25 10.54 -7.35 -23.40
CA GLY A 25 9.54 -7.99 -22.53
C GLY A 25 10.07 -8.28 -21.14
N GLY A 26 11.28 -8.82 -21.04
CA GLY A 26 11.95 -9.08 -19.77
C GLY A 26 12.24 -7.80 -18.96
N ILE A 27 12.71 -6.75 -19.64
CA ILE A 27 12.94 -5.44 -19.01
C ILE A 27 11.62 -4.84 -18.52
N TRP A 28 10.56 -4.91 -19.31
CA TRP A 28 9.25 -4.40 -18.92
C TRP A 28 8.69 -5.14 -17.70
N PHE A 29 8.77 -6.48 -17.71
CA PHE A 29 8.35 -7.31 -16.58
C PHE A 29 9.13 -6.97 -15.30
N TYR A 30 10.46 -6.95 -15.38
CA TYR A 30 11.33 -6.59 -14.25
C TYR A 30 11.00 -5.21 -13.67
N ARG A 31 10.83 -4.19 -14.53
CA ARG A 31 10.46 -2.83 -14.09
C ARG A 31 9.10 -2.79 -13.39
N ASN A 32 8.13 -3.59 -13.83
CA ASN A 32 6.83 -3.67 -13.19
C ASN A 32 6.91 -4.31 -11.80
N GLU A 33 7.67 -5.40 -11.65
CA GLU A 33 7.85 -6.05 -10.35
C GLU A 33 8.59 -5.14 -9.36
N VAL A 34 9.67 -4.50 -9.79
CA VAL A 34 10.39 -3.53 -8.94
C VAL A 34 9.47 -2.39 -8.50
N ARG A 35 8.68 -1.84 -9.40
CA ARG A 35 7.72 -0.79 -9.05
C ARG A 35 6.65 -1.28 -8.07
N ALA A 36 6.14 -2.48 -8.23
CA ALA A 36 5.14 -3.06 -7.33
C ALA A 36 5.74 -3.24 -5.92
N SER A 37 6.92 -3.84 -5.81
CA SER A 37 7.63 -4.01 -4.53
C SER A 37 7.94 -2.68 -3.85
N THR A 38 8.40 -1.68 -4.60
CA THR A 38 8.65 -0.33 -4.06
C THR A 38 7.38 0.27 -3.46
N ARG A 39 6.24 0.15 -4.12
CA ARG A 39 4.97 0.70 -3.62
C ARG A 39 4.47 -0.03 -2.39
N GLN A 40 4.64 -1.36 -2.31
CA GLN A 40 4.36 -2.13 -1.11
C GLN A 40 5.17 -1.61 0.08
N SER A 41 6.47 -1.42 -0.10
CA SER A 41 7.34 -0.86 0.94
C SER A 41 6.92 0.55 1.37
N LEU A 42 6.47 1.38 0.43
CA LEU A 42 5.97 2.73 0.73
C LEU A 42 4.63 2.68 1.49
N CYS A 43 3.73 1.73 1.21
CA CYS A 43 2.51 1.56 1.99
C CYS A 43 2.80 1.17 3.44
N VAL A 44 3.73 0.23 3.65
CA VAL A 44 4.20 -0.11 5.02
C VAL A 44 4.84 1.11 5.69
N HIS A 45 5.56 1.94 4.95
CA HIS A 45 6.16 3.16 5.46
C HIS A 45 5.11 4.21 5.88
N ASN A 46 4.06 4.40 5.10
CA ASN A 46 2.95 5.27 5.47
C ASN A 46 2.27 4.80 6.77
N LEU A 47 2.07 3.48 6.95
CA LEU A 47 1.53 2.95 8.19
C LEU A 47 2.44 3.21 9.40
N LYS A 48 3.76 3.33 9.22
CA LYS A 48 4.66 3.76 10.32
C LYS A 48 4.43 5.21 10.73
N TYR A 49 4.11 6.11 9.80
CA TYR A 49 3.68 7.48 10.17
C TYR A 49 2.37 7.47 10.94
N VAL A 50 1.42 6.61 10.55
CA VAL A 50 0.19 6.39 11.31
C VAL A 50 0.50 5.89 12.72
N ALA A 51 1.41 4.91 12.86
CA ALA A 51 1.85 4.40 14.16
C ALA A 51 2.44 5.49 15.06
N MET A 52 3.32 6.33 14.50
CA MET A 52 3.89 7.48 15.24
C MET A 52 2.80 8.47 15.68
N GLY A 53 1.81 8.72 14.84
CA GLY A 53 0.65 9.55 15.18
C GLY A 53 -0.19 8.93 16.30
N LEU A 54 -0.46 7.63 16.24
CA LEU A 54 -1.18 6.88 17.28
C LEU A 54 -0.43 6.90 18.62
N GLU A 55 0.88 6.66 18.59
CA GLU A 55 1.71 6.73 19.78
C GLU A 55 1.75 8.14 20.39
N GLY A 56 1.88 9.18 19.55
CA GLY A 56 1.79 10.57 19.97
C GLY A 56 0.47 10.89 20.66
N TYR A 57 -0.63 10.49 20.04
CA TYR A 57 -1.97 10.65 20.61
C TYR A 57 -2.10 9.93 21.97
N ALA A 58 -1.67 8.66 22.05
CA ALA A 58 -1.79 7.87 23.25
C ALA A 58 -0.99 8.46 24.45
N LYS A 59 0.18 9.08 24.19
CA LYS A 59 0.97 9.76 25.23
C LYS A 59 0.21 10.92 25.91
N GLU A 60 -0.70 11.55 25.19
CA GLU A 60 -1.51 12.68 25.68
C GLU A 60 -2.89 12.25 26.19
N HIS A 61 -3.27 10.96 25.99
CA HIS A 61 -4.61 10.43 26.30
C HIS A 61 -4.56 9.17 27.17
N ASP A 62 -3.73 9.16 28.20
CA ASP A 62 -3.63 8.08 29.20
C ASP A 62 -3.39 6.69 28.58
N GLY A 63 -2.61 6.62 27.51
CA GLY A 63 -2.27 5.40 26.81
C GLY A 63 -3.36 4.86 25.88
N ARG A 64 -4.44 5.61 25.65
CA ARG A 64 -5.55 5.21 24.78
C ARG A 64 -5.32 5.69 23.35
N PHE A 65 -5.57 4.82 22.40
CA PHE A 65 -5.62 5.21 21.00
C PHE A 65 -6.94 5.90 20.65
N PRO A 66 -6.99 6.73 19.59
CA PRO A 66 -8.20 7.46 19.21
C PRO A 66 -9.31 6.51 18.73
N GLU A 67 -10.54 6.97 18.82
CA GLU A 67 -11.71 6.27 18.26
C GLU A 67 -11.76 6.29 16.73
N ARG A 68 -11.01 7.21 16.11
CA ARG A 68 -11.01 7.41 14.65
C ARG A 68 -9.62 7.83 14.19
N LEU A 69 -9.22 7.32 13.02
CA LEU A 69 -7.96 7.70 12.39
C LEU A 69 -7.88 9.22 12.09
N ALA A 70 -9.00 9.81 11.75
CA ALA A 70 -9.13 11.23 11.48
C ALA A 70 -8.74 12.13 12.69
N ALA A 71 -8.81 11.61 13.92
CA ALA A 71 -8.40 12.36 15.11
C ALA A 71 -6.88 12.63 15.16
N LEU A 72 -6.10 11.93 14.35
CA LEU A 72 -4.66 12.15 14.24
C LEU A 72 -4.32 13.42 13.46
N TRP A 73 -5.21 13.89 12.58
CA TRP A 73 -4.96 15.09 11.77
C TRP A 73 -5.64 16.32 12.38
N PRO A 74 -4.98 17.49 12.38
CA PRO A 74 -3.58 17.74 11.93
C PRO A 74 -2.52 17.62 13.04
N GLY A 75 -2.90 17.28 14.26
CA GLY A 75 -2.02 17.38 15.44
C GLY A 75 -0.91 16.32 15.49
N TYR A 76 -1.18 15.11 15.02
CA TYR A 76 -0.28 13.94 15.15
C TYR A 76 0.20 13.41 13.79
N ILE A 77 -0.51 13.70 12.72
CA ILE A 77 -0.10 13.43 11.33
C ILE A 77 -0.06 14.75 10.58
N ALA A 78 1.11 15.10 10.04
CA ALA A 78 1.32 16.37 9.35
C ALA A 78 0.71 16.38 7.94
N TYR A 79 0.72 15.23 7.25
CA TYR A 79 0.33 15.14 5.85
C TYR A 79 -0.76 14.09 5.63
N LEU A 80 -1.92 14.51 5.15
CA LEU A 80 -3.02 13.60 4.81
C LEU A 80 -2.67 12.59 3.70
N GLN A 81 -1.68 12.90 2.87
CA GLN A 81 -1.19 11.97 1.86
C GLN A 81 -0.64 10.66 2.47
N ASP A 82 -0.19 10.68 3.74
CA ASP A 82 0.31 9.50 4.44
C ASP A 82 -0.82 8.49 4.74
N LEU A 83 -2.08 8.96 4.67
CA LEU A 83 -3.27 8.12 4.75
C LEU A 83 -3.70 7.53 3.39
N ILE A 84 -2.94 7.78 2.33
CA ILE A 84 -3.26 7.33 0.96
C ILE A 84 -2.19 6.37 0.46
N CYS A 85 -2.61 5.19 0.03
CA CYS A 85 -1.72 4.21 -0.60
C CYS A 85 -1.02 4.81 -1.84
N PRO A 86 0.30 4.60 -2.03
CA PRO A 86 1.05 5.08 -3.19
C PRO A 86 0.49 4.64 -4.55
N GLU A 87 -0.19 3.48 -4.64
CA GLU A 87 -0.92 3.11 -5.86
C GLU A 87 -2.07 4.08 -6.15
N ILE A 88 -2.82 4.45 -5.13
CA ILE A 88 -3.91 5.42 -5.24
C ILE A 88 -3.37 6.83 -5.51
N GLN A 89 -2.28 7.23 -4.82
CA GLN A 89 -1.60 8.51 -5.11
C GLN A 89 -1.20 8.60 -6.59
N ALA A 90 -0.62 7.52 -7.16
CA ALA A 90 -0.25 7.48 -8.56
C ALA A 90 -1.46 7.58 -9.52
N VAL A 91 -2.62 7.07 -9.13
CA VAL A 91 -3.88 7.23 -9.88
C VAL A 91 -4.36 8.68 -9.78
N CYS A 92 -4.38 9.25 -8.58
CA CYS A 92 -4.80 10.64 -8.34
C CYS A 92 -3.93 11.64 -9.10
N MET A 93 -2.61 11.47 -9.07
CA MET A 93 -1.68 12.30 -9.83
C MET A 93 -1.97 12.28 -11.34
N ARG A 94 -2.23 11.10 -11.92
CA ARG A 94 -2.55 11.00 -13.36
C ARG A 94 -3.91 11.62 -13.72
N LYS A 95 -4.90 11.52 -12.82
CA LYS A 95 -6.27 11.93 -13.11
C LYS A 95 -6.56 13.38 -12.72
N TYR A 96 -5.99 13.84 -11.63
CA TYR A 96 -6.33 15.12 -11.01
C TYR A 96 -5.15 16.07 -10.82
N GLY A 97 -3.93 15.63 -11.08
CA GLY A 97 -2.71 16.43 -10.87
C GLY A 97 -2.30 16.61 -9.40
N VAL A 98 -2.94 15.91 -8.47
CA VAL A 98 -2.68 15.96 -7.02
C VAL A 98 -2.49 14.56 -6.45
N PRO A 99 -1.67 14.38 -5.40
CA PRO A 99 -1.35 13.05 -4.87
C PRO A 99 -2.45 12.44 -4.01
N HIS A 100 -3.49 13.18 -3.66
CA HIS A 100 -4.56 12.70 -2.80
C HIS A 100 -5.92 13.32 -3.19
N PRO A 101 -7.04 12.66 -2.87
CA PRO A 101 -8.38 13.14 -3.19
C PRO A 101 -8.97 14.09 -2.13
N TYR A 102 -8.22 14.43 -1.08
CA TYR A 102 -8.73 15.28 -0.01
C TYR A 102 -8.93 16.73 -0.46
N PRO A 103 -10.01 17.39 -0.03
CA PRO A 103 -10.17 18.84 -0.13
C PRO A 103 -9.17 19.56 0.79
N ASN A 104 -9.04 20.89 0.64
CA ASN A 104 -8.06 21.66 1.42
C ASN A 104 -8.27 21.60 2.94
N ASN A 105 -9.51 21.43 3.40
CA ASN A 105 -9.86 21.30 4.82
C ASN A 105 -10.91 20.20 4.95
N PRO A 106 -10.53 18.91 4.94
CA PRO A 106 -11.48 17.83 5.01
C PRO A 106 -12.05 17.69 6.43
N ASP A 107 -13.34 17.40 6.51
CA ASP A 107 -13.97 16.98 7.75
C ASP A 107 -13.52 15.54 8.13
N PRO A 108 -13.69 15.14 9.40
CA PRO A 108 -13.29 13.81 9.86
C PRO A 108 -13.91 12.66 9.08
N ASP A 109 -15.17 12.74 8.67
CA ASP A 109 -15.83 11.67 7.91
C ASP A 109 -15.25 11.55 6.50
N THR A 110 -14.86 12.66 5.91
CA THR A 110 -14.16 12.68 4.63
C THR A 110 -12.77 12.04 4.75
N ILE A 111 -12.03 12.28 5.84
CA ILE A 111 -10.74 11.65 6.09
C ILE A 111 -10.91 10.13 6.17
N GLU A 112 -11.83 9.64 7.02
CA GLU A 112 -12.09 8.20 7.16
C GLU A 112 -12.49 7.53 5.85
N ARG A 113 -13.38 8.15 5.11
CA ARG A 113 -13.92 7.62 3.85
C ARG A 113 -12.85 7.52 2.77
N LEU A 114 -12.00 8.54 2.63
CA LEU A 114 -10.99 8.64 1.58
C LEU A 114 -9.67 7.99 1.95
N SER A 115 -9.42 7.71 3.23
CA SER A 115 -8.22 6.96 3.66
C SER A 115 -8.12 5.62 2.94
N SER A 116 -6.93 5.26 2.52
CA SER A 116 -6.60 3.94 1.99
C SER A 116 -6.47 2.88 3.07
N TYR A 117 -6.43 3.29 4.32
CA TYR A 117 -6.28 2.42 5.48
C TYR A 117 -7.57 2.38 6.28
N ALA A 118 -7.93 1.19 6.76
CA ALA A 118 -8.95 0.98 7.75
C ALA A 118 -8.28 0.91 9.13
N TYR A 119 -8.95 1.46 10.12
CA TYR A 119 -8.45 1.53 11.50
C TYR A 119 -9.41 0.77 12.42
N ILE A 120 -8.87 0.06 13.41
CA ILE A 120 -9.61 -0.69 14.41
C ILE A 120 -9.44 0.01 15.76
N PRO A 121 -10.47 0.73 16.25
CA PRO A 121 -10.40 1.46 17.51
C PRO A 121 -10.55 0.54 18.74
N GLY A 122 -10.41 1.14 19.93
CA GLY A 122 -10.70 0.47 21.20
C GLY A 122 -9.49 -0.15 21.89
N TYR A 123 -8.30 0.03 21.33
CA TYR A 123 -7.04 -0.46 21.92
C TYR A 123 -6.29 0.63 22.70
N THR A 124 -5.39 0.15 23.56
CA THR A 124 -4.45 0.95 24.35
C THR A 124 -3.03 0.45 24.14
N ILE A 125 -2.03 1.22 24.57
CA ILE A 125 -0.61 0.80 24.52
C ILE A 125 -0.30 -0.45 25.36
N SER A 126 -1.24 -0.89 26.23
CA SER A 126 -1.08 -2.05 27.11
C SER A 126 -1.63 -3.34 26.51
N ASP A 127 -2.29 -3.26 25.36
CA ASP A 127 -2.81 -4.44 24.65
C ASP A 127 -1.67 -5.23 23.97
N PRO A 128 -1.90 -6.50 23.56
CA PRO A 128 -0.84 -7.33 22.97
C PRO A 128 -0.19 -6.69 21.74
N ALA A 129 1.12 -6.69 21.71
CA ALA A 129 1.95 -6.03 20.70
C ALA A 129 1.67 -6.51 19.25
N ASP A 130 1.29 -7.78 19.09
CA ASP A 130 0.97 -8.44 17.83
C ASP A 130 -0.50 -8.23 17.37
N THR A 131 -1.24 -7.34 18.04
CA THR A 131 -2.59 -6.97 17.65
C THR A 131 -2.57 -6.08 16.41
N VAL A 132 -3.31 -6.45 15.36
CA VAL A 132 -3.49 -5.60 14.17
C VAL A 132 -4.45 -4.45 14.51
N ILE A 133 -3.99 -3.21 14.37
CA ILE A 133 -4.76 -1.99 14.69
C ILE A 133 -5.12 -1.15 13.46
N ALA A 134 -4.41 -1.34 12.36
CA ALA A 134 -4.79 -0.77 11.07
C ALA A 134 -4.35 -1.65 9.91
N TYR A 135 -5.03 -1.55 8.81
CA TYR A 135 -4.73 -2.34 7.62
C TYR A 135 -5.13 -1.62 6.34
N GLU A 136 -4.49 -1.99 5.25
CA GLU A 136 -4.82 -1.45 3.95
C GLU A 136 -6.12 -2.03 3.38
N LYS A 137 -6.99 -1.17 2.84
CA LYS A 137 -8.25 -1.59 2.20
C LYS A 137 -7.98 -2.47 0.97
N VAL A 138 -8.86 -3.45 0.73
CA VAL A 138 -8.64 -4.64 -0.13
C VAL A 138 -8.12 -4.35 -1.54
N ASP A 139 -8.56 -3.29 -2.19
CA ASP A 139 -8.37 -3.12 -3.63
C ASP A 139 -7.14 -2.29 -4.03
N ASN A 140 -6.39 -1.77 -3.06
CA ASN A 140 -5.30 -0.85 -3.34
C ASN A 140 -4.17 -1.50 -4.16
N HIS A 141 -3.88 -2.78 -3.93
CA HIS A 141 -2.83 -3.53 -4.63
C HIS A 141 -3.36 -4.66 -5.52
N ARG A 142 -4.62 -4.56 -5.98
CA ARG A 142 -5.24 -5.52 -6.92
C ARG A 142 -5.19 -6.97 -6.41
N GLY A 143 -5.43 -7.18 -5.12
CA GLY A 143 -5.46 -8.50 -4.49
C GLY A 143 -4.11 -9.19 -4.32
N ARG A 144 -2.98 -8.50 -4.50
CA ARG A 144 -1.63 -9.08 -4.28
C ARG A 144 -1.25 -9.23 -2.81
N GLY A 145 -2.01 -8.64 -1.91
CA GLY A 145 -1.76 -8.58 -0.48
C GLY A 145 -2.15 -7.23 0.07
N ARG A 146 -1.79 -6.97 1.32
CA ARG A 146 -2.05 -5.69 2.00
C ARG A 146 -0.99 -5.39 3.06
N SER A 147 -0.85 -4.13 3.38
CA SER A 147 -0.05 -3.70 4.51
C SER A 147 -0.88 -3.76 5.78
N LEU A 148 -0.28 -4.26 6.85
CA LEU A 148 -0.83 -4.29 8.20
C LEU A 148 0.00 -3.42 9.11
N LEU A 149 -0.65 -2.83 10.13
CA LEU A 149 0.00 -2.15 11.24
C LEU A 149 -0.36 -2.87 12.54
N TYR A 150 0.65 -3.23 13.28
CA TYR A 150 0.53 -3.84 14.59
C TYR A 150 0.65 -2.80 15.71
N LEU A 151 0.15 -3.16 16.87
CA LEU A 151 0.04 -2.26 18.02
C LEU A 151 1.40 -1.73 18.50
N ASP A 152 2.46 -2.53 18.38
CA ASP A 152 3.84 -2.12 18.70
C ASP A 152 4.47 -1.15 17.67
N GLY A 153 3.70 -0.76 16.66
CA GLY A 153 4.13 0.16 15.60
C GLY A 153 4.86 -0.50 14.43
N HIS A 154 5.12 -1.82 14.46
CA HIS A 154 5.69 -2.45 13.28
C HIS A 154 4.63 -2.58 12.17
N GLY A 155 5.07 -2.38 10.94
CA GLY A 155 4.26 -2.61 9.74
C GLY A 155 4.77 -3.81 8.97
N ALA A 156 3.86 -4.64 8.47
CA ALA A 156 4.17 -5.79 7.63
C ALA A 156 3.36 -5.79 6.34
N TRP A 157 3.93 -6.39 5.31
CA TRP A 157 3.20 -6.75 4.09
C TRP A 157 2.78 -8.21 4.17
N GLU A 158 1.48 -8.45 4.05
CA GLU A 158 0.93 -9.81 4.10
C GLU A 158 0.32 -10.19 2.75
N PRO A 159 0.78 -11.28 2.13
CA PRO A 159 0.16 -11.81 0.92
C PRO A 159 -1.22 -12.42 1.23
N PRO A 160 -2.09 -12.60 0.22
CA PRO A 160 -3.48 -13.02 0.42
C PRO A 160 -3.64 -14.35 1.17
N GLU A 161 -2.72 -15.29 0.99
CA GLU A 161 -2.72 -16.58 1.65
C GLU A 161 -2.54 -16.49 3.17
N ASN A 162 -1.78 -15.51 3.65
CA ASN A 162 -1.50 -15.35 5.06
C ASN A 162 -2.70 -14.79 5.83
N TRP A 163 -3.35 -13.76 5.31
CA TRP A 163 -4.46 -13.14 6.03
C TRP A 163 -5.81 -13.84 5.84
N ARG A 164 -5.96 -14.73 4.85
CA ARG A 164 -7.14 -15.62 4.73
C ARG A 164 -7.14 -16.75 5.76
N ASN A 165 -5.96 -17.15 6.21
CA ASN A 165 -5.76 -18.28 7.12
C ASN A 165 -5.42 -17.86 8.55
N GLN A 166 -5.20 -16.58 8.80
CA GLN A 166 -5.04 -16.10 10.18
C GLN A 166 -6.36 -16.30 10.90
N PRO A 167 -6.35 -16.91 12.11
CA PRO A 167 -7.51 -16.85 12.97
C PRO A 167 -7.85 -15.36 13.08
N PRO A 168 -9.12 -14.98 12.90
CA PRO A 168 -9.49 -13.60 13.09
C PRO A 168 -9.00 -13.22 14.49
N ASN A 169 -8.04 -12.32 14.58
CA ASN A 169 -7.96 -11.49 15.75
C ASN A 169 -9.39 -11.05 15.96
N LYS A 170 -10.01 -11.43 17.07
CA LYS A 170 -11.44 -11.57 17.34
C LYS A 170 -12.39 -10.47 16.83
N THR A 171 -11.90 -9.56 16.01
CA THR A 171 -12.58 -8.32 15.62
C THR A 171 -12.19 -7.77 14.26
N LEU A 172 -11.77 -8.58 13.30
CA LEU A 172 -11.70 -8.05 11.94
C LEU A 172 -13.13 -7.74 11.47
N PRO A 173 -13.43 -6.48 11.08
CA PRO A 173 -14.78 -6.12 10.68
C PRO A 173 -15.23 -6.92 9.44
N PRO A 174 -16.54 -7.11 9.23
CA PRO A 174 -17.06 -7.81 8.07
C PRO A 174 -16.55 -7.14 6.78
N GLY A 175 -15.92 -7.92 5.91
CA GLY A 175 -15.27 -7.46 4.67
C GLY A 175 -13.76 -7.68 4.61
N PHE A 176 -13.22 -8.38 5.61
CA PHE A 176 -11.84 -8.88 5.62
C PHE A 176 -11.71 -10.14 4.79
#